data_eb4cbc45ccc49d9e7fdbb09d40ba415a
#
_entry.id   eb4cbc45ccc49d9e7fdbb09d40ba415a
#
_cell.length_a   1.000
_cell.length_b   1.000
_cell.length_c   1.000
_cell.angle_alpha   90.00
_cell.angle_beta   90.00
_cell.angle_gamma   90.00
#
_symmetry.space_group_name_H-M   'P 1'
#
loop_
_entity.id
_entity.type
_entity.pdbx_description
1 polymer ?
#
loop_
_entity_poly.entity_id
_entity_poly.type
_entity_poly.pdbx_seq_one_letter_code
_entity_poly.pdbx_strand_id
1 'polypeptide(L)'
;MTVHFIGAGPGAPDLITIRGRDLIAKCPVCLYAGSLVPEEVVAFAPAGALVKDTAPLNLEEIIEEIQTAHEAGKDVARVHSGD
;
A
#
# COMPACT_ATOMS: atom_id res chain seq x y z
N MET A 1 -5.85 -11.15 -9.35
CA MET A 1 -5.45 -10.08 -8.40
C MET A 1 -4.26 -10.55 -7.57
N THR A 2 -3.31 -9.68 -7.34
CA THR A 2 -2.12 -9.97 -6.54
C THR A 2 -1.99 -8.93 -5.43
N VAL A 3 -1.64 -9.38 -4.24
CA VAL A 3 -1.29 -8.50 -3.12
C VAL A 3 0.23 -8.48 -3.01
N HIS A 4 0.82 -7.30 -3.18
CA HIS A 4 2.27 -7.11 -3.07
C HIS A 4 2.59 -6.50 -1.70
N PHE A 5 3.41 -7.19 -0.91
CA PHE A 5 3.87 -6.68 0.38
C PHE A 5 5.15 -5.88 0.17
N ILE A 6 5.12 -4.60 0.54
CA ILE A 6 6.20 -3.65 0.24
C ILE A 6 6.71 -3.03 1.53
N GLY A 7 7.99 -3.21 1.81
CA GLY A 7 8.65 -2.55 2.93
C GLY A 7 9.09 -1.14 2.53
N ALA A 8 8.60 -0.14 3.24
CA ALA A 8 8.92 1.27 2.93
C ALA A 8 10.20 1.76 3.61
N GLY A 9 10.73 0.97 4.54
CA GLY A 9 11.85 1.41 5.38
C GLY A 9 11.39 2.31 6.52
N PRO A 10 12.15 2.37 7.61
CA PRO A 10 11.76 3.14 8.79
C PRO A 10 12.04 4.64 8.59
N GLY A 11 11.01 5.42 8.33
CA GLY A 11 11.04 6.86 8.43
C GLY A 11 11.57 7.67 7.26
N ALA A 12 12.24 7.07 6.28
CA ALA A 12 12.82 7.82 5.17
C ALA A 12 12.28 7.31 3.82
N PRO A 13 11.69 8.18 2.98
CA PRO A 13 11.10 7.74 1.72
C PRO A 13 12.12 7.19 0.71
N ASP A 14 13.38 7.59 0.81
CA ASP A 14 14.44 7.08 -0.06
C ASP A 14 14.94 5.69 0.33
N LEU A 15 14.48 5.14 1.45
CA LEU A 15 14.82 3.77 1.87
C LEU A 15 13.96 2.72 1.18
N ILE A 16 12.90 3.11 0.50
CA ILE A 16 12.11 2.17 -0.29
C ILE A 16 12.91 1.70 -1.50
N THR A 17 12.79 0.42 -1.84
CA THR A 17 13.45 -0.12 -3.02
C THR A 17 12.80 0.41 -4.30
N ILE A 18 13.56 0.43 -5.40
CA ILE A 18 13.03 0.81 -6.72
C ILE A 18 11.88 -0.11 -7.10
N ARG A 19 12.00 -1.41 -6.85
CA ARG A 19 10.94 -2.37 -7.13
C ARG A 19 9.68 -2.09 -6.32
N GLY A 20 9.82 -1.75 -5.03
CA GLY A 20 8.69 -1.40 -4.18
C GLY A 20 7.97 -0.16 -4.69
N ARG A 21 8.72 0.87 -5.06
CA ARG A 21 8.17 2.08 -5.64
C ARG A 21 7.41 1.78 -6.94
N ASP A 22 7.99 0.97 -7.81
CA ASP A 22 7.35 0.63 -9.09
C ASP A 22 6.08 -0.19 -8.88
N LEU A 23 6.05 -1.08 -7.90
CA LEU A 23 4.85 -1.83 -7.56
C LEU A 23 3.73 -0.91 -7.06
N ILE A 24 4.05 0.04 -6.18
CA ILE A 24 3.07 1.03 -5.71
C ILE A 24 2.52 1.83 -6.90
N ALA A 25 3.39 2.23 -7.82
CA ALA A 25 2.98 3.02 -9.00
C ALA A 25 2.09 2.23 -9.98
N LYS A 26 2.08 0.92 -9.89
CA LYS A 26 1.27 0.06 -10.76
C LYS A 26 -0.06 -0.38 -10.14
N CYS A 27 -0.14 -0.37 -8.81
CA CYS A 27 -1.32 -0.91 -8.13
C CYS A 27 -2.40 0.16 -7.98
N PRO A 28 -3.63 -0.12 -8.44
CA PRO A 28 -4.74 0.83 -8.28
C PRO A 28 -5.27 0.92 -6.85
N VAL A 29 -4.82 0.02 -5.96
CA VAL A 29 -5.18 0.06 -4.54
C VAL A 29 -3.89 0.05 -3.73
N CYS A 30 -3.74 1.01 -2.82
CA CYS A 30 -2.58 1.12 -1.93
C CYS A 30 -3.07 1.18 -0.48
N LEU A 31 -2.78 0.14 0.29
CA LEU A 31 -3.13 0.07 1.71
C LEU A 31 -1.84 0.18 2.52
N TYR A 32 -1.71 1.21 3.34
CA TYR A 32 -0.49 1.44 4.11
C TYR A 32 -0.73 1.35 5.62
N ALA A 33 0.29 0.95 6.34
CA ALA A 33 0.19 0.62 7.76
C ALA A 33 0.55 1.81 8.64
N GLY A 34 -0.32 2.81 8.68
CA GLY A 34 -0.26 3.88 9.67
C GLY A 34 0.82 4.92 9.44
N SER A 35 1.05 5.72 10.48
CA SER A 35 1.92 6.89 10.43
C SER A 35 3.42 6.57 10.29
N LEU A 36 3.81 5.32 10.42
CA LEU A 36 5.19 4.88 10.23
C LEU A 36 5.59 4.81 8.76
N VAL A 37 4.62 4.88 7.86
CA VAL A 37 4.86 4.92 6.42
C VAL A 37 4.83 6.38 5.97
N PRO A 38 5.94 6.93 5.42
CA PRO A 38 5.96 8.32 4.98
C PRO A 38 4.96 8.60 3.86
N GLU A 39 4.34 9.78 3.89
CA GLU A 39 3.41 10.20 2.83
C GLU A 39 4.03 10.17 1.45
N GLU A 40 5.29 10.52 1.35
CA GLU A 40 6.03 10.53 0.09
C GLU A 40 6.08 9.15 -0.56
N VAL A 41 6.04 8.09 0.24
CA VAL A 41 6.03 6.72 -0.28
C VAL A 41 4.68 6.40 -0.93
N VAL A 42 3.57 6.71 -0.26
CA VAL A 42 2.24 6.43 -0.81
C VAL A 42 1.88 7.37 -1.95
N ALA A 43 2.56 8.50 -2.06
CA ALA A 43 2.40 9.43 -3.18
C ALA A 43 2.85 8.82 -4.51
N PHE A 44 3.62 7.73 -4.51
CA PHE A 44 3.95 7.01 -5.74
C PHE A 44 2.76 6.28 -6.36
N ALA A 45 1.64 6.13 -5.63
CA ALA A 45 0.44 5.49 -6.16
C ALA A 45 -0.08 6.26 -7.39
N PRO A 46 -0.66 5.55 -8.39
CA PRO A 46 -1.14 6.22 -9.60
C PRO A 46 -2.31 7.16 -9.31
N ALA A 47 -2.48 8.14 -10.19
CA ALA A 47 -3.61 9.07 -10.09
C ALA A 47 -4.93 8.30 -10.11
N GLY A 48 -5.83 8.62 -9.20
CA GLY A 48 -7.12 7.93 -9.08
C GLY A 48 -7.05 6.62 -8.30
N ALA A 49 -5.88 6.22 -7.79
CA ALA A 49 -5.76 5.03 -6.96
C ALA A 49 -6.47 5.23 -5.62
N LEU A 50 -7.00 4.14 -5.08
CA LEU A 50 -7.49 4.12 -3.70
C LEU A 50 -6.29 3.99 -2.77
N VAL A 51 -6.00 5.05 -2.02
CA VAL A 51 -4.92 5.07 -1.02
C VAL A 51 -5.56 5.18 0.36
N LYS A 52 -5.33 4.18 1.21
CA LYS A 52 -6.03 4.10 2.49
C LYS A 52 -5.09 3.69 3.61
N ASP A 53 -5.16 4.43 4.72
CA ASP A 53 -4.47 4.08 5.95
C ASP A 53 -5.23 2.97 6.67
N THR A 54 -4.56 1.87 6.99
CA THR A 54 -5.19 0.74 7.67
C THR A 54 -5.04 0.79 9.19
N ALA A 55 -4.36 1.78 9.74
CA ALA A 55 -4.18 1.89 11.18
C ALA A 55 -5.52 1.97 11.96
N PRO A 56 -6.55 2.72 11.50
CA PRO A 56 -7.83 2.75 12.19
C PRO A 56 -8.73 1.55 11.91
N LEU A 57 -8.32 0.64 11.01
CA LEU A 57 -9.12 -0.50 10.60
C LEU A 57 -8.80 -1.74 11.44
N ASN A 58 -9.80 -2.57 11.70
CA ASN A 58 -9.56 -3.89 12.26
C ASN A 58 -9.25 -4.88 11.13
N LEU A 59 -8.88 -6.11 11.49
CA LEU A 59 -8.49 -7.13 10.53
C LEU A 59 -9.61 -7.44 9.52
N GLU A 60 -10.85 -7.49 9.97
CA GLU A 60 -11.99 -7.77 9.08
C GLU A 60 -12.17 -6.68 8.04
N GLU A 61 -12.00 -5.42 8.43
CA GLU A 61 -12.10 -4.28 7.51
C GLU A 61 -10.97 -4.30 6.47
N ILE A 62 -9.76 -4.66 6.88
CA ILE A 62 -8.62 -4.80 5.97
C ILE A 62 -8.90 -5.92 4.96
N ILE A 63 -9.41 -7.05 5.41
CA ILE A 63 -9.77 -8.18 4.55
C ILE A 63 -10.87 -7.77 3.56
N GLU A 64 -11.86 -7.01 4.00
CA GLU A 64 -12.92 -6.51 3.10
C GLU A 64 -12.35 -5.64 1.98
N GLU A 65 -11.40 -4.76 2.30
CA GLU A 65 -10.76 -3.90 1.30
C GLU A 65 -10.02 -4.75 0.25
N ILE A 66 -9.29 -5.76 0.71
CA ILE A 66 -8.56 -6.66 -0.19
C ILE A 66 -9.53 -7.46 -1.04
N GLN A 67 -10.61 -7.95 -0.45
CA GLN A 67 -11.63 -8.74 -1.15
C GLN A 67 -12.35 -7.90 -2.22
N THR A 68 -12.66 -6.65 -1.90
CA THR A 68 -13.27 -5.71 -2.86
C THR A 68 -12.34 -5.50 -4.05
N ALA A 69 -11.04 -5.34 -3.81
CA ALA A 69 -10.05 -5.21 -4.87
C ALA A 69 -9.97 -6.49 -5.71
N HIS A 70 -10.02 -7.66 -5.07
CA HIS A 70 -10.02 -8.94 -5.76
C HIS A 70 -11.23 -9.08 -6.70
N GLU A 71 -12.41 -8.74 -6.23
CA GLU A 71 -13.63 -8.79 -7.02
C GLU A 71 -13.58 -7.84 -8.22
N ALA A 72 -12.90 -6.72 -8.07
CA ALA A 72 -12.71 -5.75 -9.14
C ALA A 72 -11.51 -6.10 -10.06
N GLY A 73 -10.77 -7.16 -9.76
CA GLY A 73 -9.59 -7.56 -10.53
C GLY A 73 -8.41 -6.62 -10.37
N LYS A 74 -8.33 -5.88 -9.27
CA LYS A 74 -7.29 -4.87 -9.03
C LYS A 74 -6.20 -5.40 -8.10
N ASP A 75 -4.95 -5.18 -8.47
CA ASP A 75 -3.80 -5.50 -7.61
C ASP A 75 -3.71 -4.52 -6.44
N VAL A 76 -3.23 -5.02 -5.31
CA VAL A 76 -3.10 -4.27 -4.08
C VAL A 76 -1.63 -4.15 -3.68
N ALA A 77 -1.19 -2.93 -3.39
CA ALA A 77 0.08 -2.67 -2.75
C ALA A 77 -0.15 -2.52 -1.24
N ARG A 78 0.36 -3.47 -0.47
CA ARG A 78 0.28 -3.43 0.99
C ARG A 78 1.61 -2.91 1.53
N VAL A 79 1.64 -1.66 1.95
CA VAL A 79 2.86 -0.97 2.35
C VAL A 79 3.00 -0.96 3.86
N HIS A 80 4.17 -1.36 4.35
CA HIS A 80 4.49 -1.36 5.78
C HIS A 80 5.85 -0.70 6.02
N SER A 81 6.17 -0.43 7.27
CA SER A 81 7.41 0.28 7.61
C SER A 81 8.69 -0.52 7.37
N GLY A 82 8.58 -1.81 7.22
CA GLY A 82 9.74 -2.68 6.97
C GLY A 82 10.33 -3.32 8.21
N ASP A 83 9.70 -3.16 9.35
CA ASP A 83 10.13 -3.79 10.60
C ASP A 83 9.62 -5.22 10.75
#